data_3a9732a644ff499838be686e5ed9ef2d
#
_entry.id   3a9732a644ff499838be686e5ed9ef2d
#
_cell.length_a   1.000
_cell.length_b   1.000
_cell.length_c   1.000
_cell.angle_alpha   90.00
_cell.angle_beta   90.00
_cell.angle_gamma   90.00
#
_symmetry.space_group_name_H-M   'P 1'
#
loop_
_entity.id
_entity.type
_entity.pdbx_description
1 polymer ?
#
loop_
_entity_poly.entity_id
_entity_poly.type
_entity_poly.pdbx_seq_one_letter_code
_entity_poly.pdbx_strand_id
1 'polypeptide(L)'
;MHVIKKKTLTDYSETHAIVKADLDSWYIEAKSAIWKTPQDIKNRFSSASFLADNKVVFNIHGNDYRLLTRINYDSGTIFILFIGTHAEYNKYDMGAI
;
A
#
# COMPACT_ATOMS: atom_id res chain seq x y z
N MET A 1 -3.32 2.64 12.33
CA MET A 1 -4.45 2.28 11.43
C MET A 1 -4.71 0.77 11.53
N HIS A 2 -5.95 0.37 11.29
CA HIS A 2 -6.29 -1.05 11.20
C HIS A 2 -6.11 -1.51 9.75
N VAL A 3 -5.21 -2.48 9.53
CA VAL A 3 -4.89 -2.96 8.18
C VAL A 3 -5.70 -4.22 7.89
N ILE A 4 -6.53 -4.17 6.86
CA ILE A 4 -7.38 -5.28 6.43
C ILE A 4 -6.77 -5.95 5.21
N LYS A 5 -6.79 -7.30 5.20
CA LYS A 5 -6.22 -8.17 4.16
C LYS A 5 -4.69 -8.17 4.16
N LYS A 6 -4.09 -8.13 5.36
CA LYS A 6 -2.65 -8.32 5.50
C LYS A 6 -2.16 -9.58 4.81
N LYS A 7 -3.00 -10.61 4.75
CA LYS A 7 -2.67 -11.88 4.10
C LYS A 7 -2.20 -11.69 2.66
N THR A 8 -2.73 -10.71 1.95
CA THR A 8 -2.29 -10.37 0.59
C THR A 8 -0.79 -10.07 0.56
N LEU A 9 -0.30 -9.34 1.56
CA LEU A 9 1.13 -9.00 1.68
C LEU A 9 1.95 -10.22 2.04
N THR A 10 1.47 -11.01 2.99
CA THR A 10 2.16 -12.22 3.43
C THR A 10 2.30 -13.22 2.29
N ASP A 11 1.21 -13.47 1.56
CA ASP A 11 1.21 -14.40 0.44
C ASP A 11 2.17 -13.95 -0.66
N TYR A 12 2.17 -12.66 -0.98
CA TYR A 12 3.07 -12.12 -2.00
C TYR A 12 4.53 -12.26 -1.57
N SER A 13 4.84 -12.02 -0.29
CA SER A 13 6.19 -12.12 0.26
C SER A 13 6.74 -13.54 0.20
N GLU A 14 5.88 -14.55 0.25
CA GLU A 14 6.31 -15.95 0.18
C GLU A 14 6.90 -16.29 -1.17
N THR A 15 6.42 -15.68 -2.25
CA THR A 15 6.92 -15.90 -3.61
C THR A 15 7.86 -14.80 -4.09
N HIS A 16 7.96 -13.70 -3.33
CA HIS A 16 8.79 -12.55 -3.68
C HIS A 16 9.59 -12.12 -2.45
N ALA A 17 10.52 -12.98 -2.02
CA ALA A 17 11.27 -12.78 -0.78
C ALA A 17 12.02 -11.46 -0.71
N ILE A 18 12.39 -10.90 -1.86
CA ILE A 18 13.15 -9.65 -1.92
C ILE A 18 12.38 -8.46 -1.32
N VAL A 19 11.04 -8.50 -1.34
CA VAL A 19 10.23 -7.41 -0.80
C VAL A 19 9.70 -7.68 0.59
N LYS A 20 9.98 -8.84 1.16
CA LYS A 20 9.41 -9.21 2.47
C LYS A 20 9.75 -8.19 3.55
N ALA A 21 11.00 -7.79 3.67
CA ALA A 21 11.42 -6.83 4.68
C ALA A 21 10.76 -5.48 4.47
N ASP A 22 10.63 -5.04 3.22
CA ASP A 22 10.00 -3.76 2.89
C ASP A 22 8.51 -3.76 3.22
N LEU A 23 7.82 -4.85 2.91
CA LEU A 23 6.39 -4.98 3.22
C LEU A 23 6.15 -5.09 4.73
N ASP A 24 7.01 -5.82 5.43
CA ASP A 24 6.92 -5.94 6.89
C ASP A 24 7.11 -4.56 7.54
N SER A 25 8.10 -3.79 7.09
CA SER A 25 8.35 -2.43 7.59
C SER A 25 7.16 -1.50 7.32
N TRP A 26 6.62 -1.55 6.11
CA TRP A 26 5.44 -0.76 5.77
C TRP A 26 4.26 -1.12 6.67
N TYR A 27 4.03 -2.41 6.88
CA TYR A 27 2.92 -2.89 7.70
C TYR A 27 3.03 -2.39 9.14
N ILE A 28 4.21 -2.54 9.75
CA ILE A 28 4.45 -2.11 11.12
C ILE A 28 4.18 -0.61 11.26
N GLU A 29 4.66 0.17 10.31
CA GLU A 29 4.49 1.62 10.35
C GLU A 29 3.03 2.01 10.13
N ALA A 30 2.36 1.40 9.17
CA ALA A 30 0.94 1.66 8.90
C ALA A 30 0.07 1.30 10.10
N LYS A 31 0.35 0.17 10.72
CA LYS A 31 -0.40 -0.28 11.90
C LYS A 31 -0.26 0.69 13.06
N SER A 32 0.91 1.28 13.23
CA SER A 32 1.20 2.21 14.32
C SER A 32 0.77 3.65 14.01
N ALA A 33 0.48 3.95 12.76
CA ALA A 33 0.17 5.30 12.32
C ALA A 33 -1.24 5.73 12.73
N ILE A 34 -1.41 7.06 12.79
CA ILE A 34 -2.72 7.69 12.96
C ILE A 34 -2.84 8.70 11.82
N TRP A 35 -3.26 8.21 10.65
CA TRP A 35 -3.41 9.04 9.46
C TRP A 35 -4.86 9.51 9.36
N LYS A 36 -5.06 10.80 9.52
CA LYS A 36 -6.39 11.41 9.46
C LYS A 36 -6.65 12.13 8.14
N THR A 37 -5.58 12.43 7.41
CA THR A 37 -5.66 13.15 6.13
C THR A 37 -4.63 12.58 5.15
N PRO A 38 -4.84 12.79 3.83
CA PRO A 38 -3.81 12.44 2.84
C PRO A 38 -2.45 13.09 3.12
N GLN A 39 -2.45 14.31 3.67
CA GLN A 39 -1.20 14.99 3.97
C GLN A 39 -0.38 14.25 5.04
N ASP A 40 -1.04 13.63 6.01
CA ASP A 40 -0.35 12.83 7.03
C ASP A 40 0.45 11.71 6.38
N ILE A 41 -0.14 11.05 5.38
CA ILE A 41 0.55 9.99 4.63
C ILE A 41 1.70 10.59 3.82
N LYS A 42 1.45 11.69 3.13
CA LYS A 42 2.43 12.34 2.26
C LYS A 42 3.66 12.80 3.04
N ASN A 43 3.46 13.27 4.25
CA ASN A 43 4.56 13.70 5.13
C ASN A 43 5.52 12.55 5.45
N ARG A 44 5.01 11.33 5.53
CA ARG A 44 5.80 10.15 5.87
C ARG A 44 6.28 9.39 4.64
N PHE A 45 5.43 9.29 3.62
CA PHE A 45 5.73 8.59 2.37
C PHE A 45 5.60 9.59 1.21
N SER A 46 6.66 10.35 0.98
CA SER A 46 6.63 11.46 0.02
C SER A 46 6.38 11.01 -1.41
N SER A 47 6.72 9.77 -1.75
CA SER A 47 6.50 9.23 -3.09
C SER A 47 5.13 8.59 -3.28
N ALA A 48 4.28 8.57 -2.25
CA ALA A 48 2.94 8.00 -2.36
C ALA A 48 2.11 8.79 -3.37
N SER A 49 1.29 8.08 -4.14
CA SER A 49 0.38 8.67 -5.13
C SER A 49 -1.05 8.55 -4.63
N PHE A 50 -1.81 9.64 -4.76
CA PHE A 50 -3.19 9.70 -4.30
C PHE A 50 -4.14 9.67 -5.48
N LEU A 51 -5.03 8.68 -5.50
CA LEU A 51 -5.98 8.47 -6.58
C LEU A 51 -7.41 8.78 -6.10
N ALA A 52 -8.38 8.75 -7.01
CA ALA A 52 -9.79 8.90 -6.65
C ALA A 52 -10.24 7.80 -5.70
N ASP A 53 -11.36 8.02 -4.99
CA ASP A 53 -11.98 7.08 -4.07
C ASP A 53 -11.08 6.70 -2.88
N ASN A 54 -10.29 7.66 -2.41
CA ASN A 54 -9.41 7.47 -1.25
C ASN A 54 -8.38 6.35 -1.44
N LYS A 55 -8.00 6.08 -2.67
CA LYS A 55 -6.95 5.12 -2.97
C LYS A 55 -5.58 5.77 -2.87
N VAL A 56 -4.63 5.03 -2.32
CA VAL A 56 -3.25 5.48 -2.17
C VAL A 56 -2.33 4.38 -2.65
N VAL A 57 -1.36 4.74 -3.50
CA VAL A 57 -0.34 3.82 -3.98
C VAL A 57 0.98 4.14 -3.29
N PHE A 58 1.52 3.15 -2.61
CA PHE A 58 2.84 3.26 -1.98
C PHE A 58 3.87 2.57 -2.87
N ASN A 59 5.01 3.23 -3.06
CA ASN A 59 6.15 2.61 -3.75
C ASN A 59 6.91 1.76 -2.74
N ILE A 60 7.17 0.52 -3.11
CA ILE A 60 7.85 -0.46 -2.25
C ILE A 60 9.15 -0.86 -2.93
N HIS A 61 10.22 -1.01 -2.15
CA HIS A 61 11.55 -1.37 -2.65
C HIS A 61 11.98 -0.38 -3.76
N GLY A 62 12.08 0.88 -3.37
CA GLY A 62 12.29 1.96 -4.35
C GLY A 62 11.03 2.13 -5.20
N ASN A 63 11.17 2.03 -6.50
CA ASN A 63 10.05 2.13 -7.42
C ASN A 63 9.72 0.80 -8.11
N ASP A 64 10.29 -0.30 -7.63
CA ASP A 64 10.17 -1.60 -8.30
C ASP A 64 8.81 -2.25 -8.08
N TYR A 65 8.17 -1.97 -6.94
CA TYR A 65 6.89 -2.58 -6.56
C TYR A 65 5.89 -1.51 -6.16
N ARG A 66 4.62 -1.82 -6.34
CA ARG A 66 3.51 -0.91 -6.03
C ARG A 66 2.51 -1.60 -5.11
N LEU A 67 2.17 -0.91 -4.01
CA LEU A 67 1.16 -1.36 -3.06
C LEU A 67 -0.04 -0.43 -3.17
N LEU A 68 -1.16 -0.96 -3.66
CA LEU A 68 -2.41 -0.21 -3.80
C LEU A 68 -3.30 -0.46 -2.61
N THR A 69 -3.77 0.63 -2.01
CA THR A 69 -4.62 0.59 -0.83
C THR A 69 -5.82 1.51 -1.02
N ARG A 70 -6.84 1.31 -0.18
CA ARG A 70 -7.91 2.28 0.01
C ARG A 70 -7.95 2.64 1.48
N ILE A 71 -8.02 3.94 1.78
CA ILE A 71 -7.95 4.44 3.15
C ILE A 71 -9.31 4.99 3.56
N ASN A 72 -9.82 4.53 4.72
CA ASN A 72 -10.95 5.18 5.36
C ASN A 72 -10.37 5.96 6.54
N TYR A 73 -10.25 7.28 6.36
CA TYR A 73 -9.63 8.15 7.37
C TYR A 73 -10.49 8.27 8.62
N ASP A 74 -11.82 8.21 8.47
CA ASP A 74 -12.73 8.35 9.61
C ASP A 74 -12.66 7.13 10.54
N SER A 75 -12.65 5.93 9.97
CA SER A 75 -12.59 4.70 10.75
C SER A 75 -11.16 4.27 11.11
N GLY A 76 -10.16 4.91 10.50
CA GLY A 76 -8.76 4.53 10.70
C GLY A 76 -8.41 3.18 10.10
N THR A 77 -8.95 2.87 8.91
CA THR A 77 -8.80 1.57 8.27
C THR A 77 -8.07 1.68 6.94
N ILE A 78 -7.17 0.73 6.69
CA ILE A 78 -6.46 0.60 5.41
C ILE A 78 -6.84 -0.75 4.81
N PHE A 79 -7.41 -0.73 3.61
CA PHE A 79 -7.71 -1.95 2.86
C PHE A 79 -6.61 -2.19 1.84
N ILE A 80 -5.98 -3.37 1.91
CA ILE A 80 -4.98 -3.77 0.91
C ILE A 80 -5.73 -4.27 -0.32
N LEU A 81 -5.49 -3.62 -1.46
CA LEU A 81 -6.16 -3.97 -2.71
C LEU A 81 -5.26 -4.76 -3.65
N PHE A 82 -3.98 -4.42 -3.72
CA PHE A 82 -3.08 -5.05 -4.67
C PHE A 82 -1.63 -4.81 -4.26
N ILE A 83 -0.78 -5.81 -4.49
CA ILE A 83 0.68 -5.67 -4.42
C ILE A 83 1.29 -6.39 -5.62
N GLY A 84 2.23 -5.74 -6.28
CA GLY A 84 2.91 -6.33 -7.43
C GLY A 84 4.04 -5.45 -7.91
N THR A 85 4.71 -5.90 -8.97
CA THR A 85 5.72 -5.10 -9.66
C THR A 85 5.05 -3.91 -10.35
N HIS A 86 5.87 -2.94 -10.75
CA HIS A 86 5.38 -1.80 -11.51
C HIS A 86 4.61 -2.25 -12.77
N ALA A 87 5.13 -3.25 -13.47
CA ALA A 87 4.48 -3.78 -14.66
C ALA A 87 3.16 -4.47 -14.33
N GLU A 88 3.13 -5.26 -13.25
CA GLU A 88 1.91 -5.92 -12.79
C GLU A 88 0.85 -4.90 -12.38
N TYR A 89 1.28 -3.83 -11.70
CA TYR A 89 0.37 -2.76 -11.30
C TYR A 89 -0.25 -2.07 -12.52
N ASN A 90 0.55 -1.80 -13.55
CA ASN A 90 0.07 -1.16 -14.76
C ASN A 90 -1.03 -2.00 -15.43
N LYS A 91 -0.85 -3.32 -15.47
CA LYS A 91 -1.86 -4.24 -16.01
C LYS A 91 -3.12 -4.26 -15.15
N TYR A 92 -2.95 -4.28 -13.83
CA TYR A 92 -4.06 -4.28 -12.88
C TYR A 92 -4.90 -3.00 -13.04
N ASP A 93 -4.23 -1.84 -13.08
CA ASP A 93 -4.90 -0.55 -13.20
C ASP A 93 -5.71 -0.48 -14.50
N MET A 94 -5.14 -0.93 -15.61
CA MET A 94 -5.84 -0.98 -16.89
C MET A 94 -7.02 -1.94 -16.87
N GLY A 95 -6.89 -3.07 -16.19
CA GLY A 95 -7.95 -4.06 -16.08
C GLY A 95 -9.07 -3.65 -15.12
N ALA A 96 -8.80 -2.73 -14.21
CA ALA A 96 -9.79 -2.26 -13.24
C ALA A 96 -10.71 -1.19 -13.82
N ILE A 97 -10.39 -0.68 -14.98
CA ILE A 97 -11.19 0.30 -15.69
C ILE A 97 -12.25 -0.42 -16.57
#